data_6f11e4d16370ce22243f3fb636e980f6
#
_entry.id   6f11e4d16370ce22243f3fb636e980f6
#
_cell.length_a   1.000
_cell.length_b   1.000
_cell.length_c   1.000
_cell.angle_alpha   90.00
_cell.angle_beta   90.00
_cell.angle_gamma   90.00
#
_symmetry.space_group_name_H-M   'P 1'
#
loop_
_entity.id
_entity.type
_entity.pdbx_description
1 polymer ?
#
loop_
_entity_poly.entity_id
_entity_poly.type
_entity_poly.pdbx_seq_one_letter_code
_entity_poly.pdbx_strand_id
1 'polypeptide(L)'
;PIMALTATATPKVQHDIMKNLGMESAAVFQSSFNRPNLLYRIHPKTAESERDIVRYILSNPKKSGIVYCMRRTQVMNLTEVLQANGIKALPYHAGLDAKERAENQDAFIEERAEVIVATIAFGMGIDKPDVRYVIHFDMPKSLEGYYQETGRAGRDGGEGVCIAYYDHDDLEKLERFTKGKSVADQEIARAL
;
A
#
# COMPACT_ATOMS: atom_id res chain seq x y z
N PRO A 1 -23.25 21.43 10.04
CA PRO A 1 -22.74 20.20 10.66
C PRO A 1 -21.34 19.89 10.12
N ILE A 2 -20.45 19.42 10.99
CA ILE A 2 -19.10 19.02 10.63
C ILE A 2 -19.00 17.50 10.83
N MET A 3 -18.39 16.78 9.88
CA MET A 3 -18.04 15.39 9.97
C MET A 3 -16.55 15.23 9.66
N ALA A 4 -15.80 14.61 10.58
CA ALA A 4 -14.39 14.26 10.36
C ALA A 4 -14.27 12.76 10.12
N LEU A 5 -13.62 12.39 9.01
CA LEU A 5 -13.40 11.00 8.62
C LEU A 5 -11.89 10.73 8.52
N THR A 6 -11.43 9.64 9.08
CA THR A 6 -10.04 9.20 9.01
C THR A 6 -9.96 7.68 9.06
N ALA A 7 -8.94 7.11 8.39
CA ALA A 7 -8.73 5.66 8.37
C ALA A 7 -7.77 5.19 9.48
N THR A 8 -6.89 6.05 10.01
CA THR A 8 -5.73 5.65 10.81
C THR A 8 -5.46 6.53 12.03
N ALA A 9 -6.47 7.23 12.56
CA ALA A 9 -6.28 8.11 13.71
C ALA A 9 -6.06 7.32 15.00
N THR A 10 -4.91 7.51 15.64
CA THR A 10 -4.67 7.07 17.01
C THR A 10 -5.56 7.83 17.98
N PRO A 11 -5.79 7.35 19.23
CA PRO A 11 -6.60 8.06 20.22
C PRO A 11 -6.15 9.52 20.45
N LYS A 12 -4.85 9.78 20.43
CA LYS A 12 -4.31 11.14 20.53
C LYS A 12 -4.73 11.99 19.33
N VAL A 13 -4.58 11.48 18.11
CA VAL A 13 -4.96 12.20 16.89
C VAL A 13 -6.47 12.43 16.85
N GLN A 14 -7.29 11.47 17.29
CA GLN A 14 -8.75 11.64 17.41
C GLN A 14 -9.09 12.80 18.35
N HIS A 15 -8.44 12.84 19.52
CA HIS A 15 -8.61 13.95 20.50
C HIS A 15 -8.21 15.30 19.89
N ASP A 16 -7.07 15.37 19.21
CA ASP A 16 -6.60 16.59 18.56
C ASP A 16 -7.56 17.06 17.45
N ILE A 17 -8.11 16.14 16.67
CA ILE A 17 -9.13 16.44 15.64
C ILE A 17 -10.38 17.06 16.30
N MET A 18 -10.92 16.40 17.32
CA MET A 18 -12.11 16.89 18.03
C MET A 18 -11.89 18.28 18.61
N LYS A 19 -10.75 18.49 19.26
CA LYS A 19 -10.39 19.78 19.86
C LYS A 19 -10.23 20.89 18.81
N ASN A 20 -9.48 20.62 17.73
CA ASN A 20 -9.20 21.63 16.70
C ASN A 20 -10.42 21.98 15.85
N LEU A 21 -11.38 21.08 15.74
CA LEU A 21 -12.65 21.33 15.02
C LEU A 21 -13.80 21.77 15.92
N GLY A 22 -13.57 21.90 17.24
CA GLY A 22 -14.62 22.26 18.19
C GLY A 22 -15.74 21.19 18.31
N MET A 23 -15.36 19.92 18.18
CA MET A 23 -16.27 18.77 18.12
C MET A 23 -16.16 17.90 19.41
N GLU A 24 -15.84 18.47 20.55
CA GLU A 24 -15.55 17.73 21.79
C GLU A 24 -16.76 16.89 22.28
N SER A 25 -17.99 17.31 21.92
CA SER A 25 -19.23 16.59 22.24
C SER A 25 -19.76 15.71 21.11
N ALA A 26 -19.00 15.53 20.03
CA ALA A 26 -19.44 14.75 18.88
C ALA A 26 -19.45 13.24 19.16
N ALA A 27 -20.37 12.53 18.53
CA ALA A 27 -20.36 11.08 18.55
C ALA A 27 -19.15 10.54 17.77
N VAL A 28 -18.41 9.63 18.39
CA VAL A 28 -17.24 8.96 17.77
C VAL A 28 -17.63 7.54 17.40
N PHE A 29 -17.48 7.18 16.13
CA PHE A 29 -17.68 5.84 15.63
C PHE A 29 -16.33 5.28 15.22
N GLN A 30 -15.93 4.17 15.80
CA GLN A 30 -14.66 3.49 15.53
C GLN A 30 -14.91 2.03 15.19
N SER A 31 -14.39 1.59 14.06
CA SER A 31 -14.37 0.17 13.68
C SER A 31 -13.02 -0.46 13.99
N SER A 32 -12.97 -1.78 14.08
CA SER A 32 -11.72 -2.52 14.21
C SER A 32 -10.84 -2.33 12.98
N PHE A 33 -9.53 -2.22 13.19
CA PHE A 33 -8.54 -2.24 12.11
C PHE A 33 -8.34 -3.64 11.52
N ASN A 34 -8.83 -4.67 12.19
CA ASN A 34 -8.69 -6.03 11.70
C ASN A 34 -9.53 -6.25 10.43
N ARG A 35 -8.87 -6.71 9.39
CA ARG A 35 -9.45 -7.08 8.09
C ARG A 35 -9.31 -8.60 7.92
N PRO A 36 -10.30 -9.40 8.40
CA PRO A 36 -10.18 -10.86 8.40
C PRO A 36 -10.12 -11.48 6.99
N ASN A 37 -10.48 -10.72 5.97
CA ASN A 37 -10.40 -11.13 4.58
C ASN A 37 -9.01 -10.90 3.95
N LEU A 38 -8.05 -10.34 4.68
CA LEU A 38 -6.68 -10.10 4.19
C LEU A 38 -5.71 -11.10 4.80
N LEU A 39 -4.97 -11.78 3.93
CA LEU A 39 -3.87 -12.67 4.31
C LEU A 39 -2.53 -11.94 4.13
N TYR A 40 -1.79 -11.78 5.22
CA TYR A 40 -0.46 -11.14 5.20
C TYR A 40 0.65 -12.19 5.10
N ARG A 41 1.61 -11.96 4.21
CA ARG A 41 2.81 -12.78 4.01
C ARG A 41 4.03 -11.88 3.97
N ILE A 42 5.08 -12.28 4.69
CA ILE A 42 6.34 -11.53 4.72
C ILE A 42 7.45 -12.48 4.27
N HIS A 43 8.23 -12.05 3.30
CA HIS A 43 9.31 -12.81 2.71
C HIS A 43 10.62 -12.03 2.76
N PRO A 44 11.77 -12.69 2.96
CA PRO A 44 13.05 -12.05 2.78
C PRO A 44 13.22 -11.63 1.32
N LYS A 45 13.78 -10.44 1.11
CA LYS A 45 14.12 -9.93 -0.21
C LYS A 45 15.41 -10.58 -0.69
N THR A 46 15.36 -11.18 -1.86
CA THR A 46 16.50 -11.87 -2.48
C THR A 46 16.60 -11.48 -3.95
N ALA A 47 17.66 -11.94 -4.63
CA ALA A 47 17.78 -11.77 -6.08
C ALA A 47 16.63 -12.44 -6.88
N GLU A 48 15.94 -13.39 -6.27
CA GLU A 48 14.81 -14.10 -6.89
C GLU A 48 13.46 -13.41 -6.66
N SER A 49 13.39 -12.35 -5.85
CA SER A 49 12.11 -11.73 -5.46
C SER A 49 11.29 -11.23 -6.65
N GLU A 50 11.94 -10.72 -7.71
CA GLU A 50 11.23 -10.32 -8.94
C GLU A 50 10.59 -11.53 -9.63
N ARG A 51 11.28 -12.65 -9.69
CA ARG A 51 10.77 -13.90 -10.27
C ARG A 51 9.61 -14.46 -9.45
N ASP A 52 9.70 -14.33 -8.12
CA ASP A 52 8.63 -14.77 -7.23
C ASP A 52 7.36 -13.94 -7.42
N ILE A 53 7.50 -12.62 -7.62
CA ILE A 53 6.37 -11.73 -7.98
C ILE A 53 5.75 -12.16 -9.32
N VAL A 54 6.57 -12.34 -10.36
CA VAL A 54 6.09 -12.82 -11.67
C VAL A 54 5.33 -14.14 -11.52
N ARG A 55 5.93 -15.11 -10.83
CA ARG A 55 5.32 -16.43 -10.60
C ARG A 55 4.00 -16.33 -9.85
N TYR A 56 3.96 -15.48 -8.80
CA TYR A 56 2.75 -15.26 -8.03
C TYR A 56 1.63 -14.69 -8.89
N ILE A 57 1.91 -13.67 -9.70
CA ILE A 57 0.92 -13.04 -10.57
C ILE A 57 0.41 -14.03 -11.63
N LEU A 58 1.30 -14.75 -12.28
CA LEU A 58 0.93 -15.78 -13.27
C LEU A 58 0.10 -16.93 -12.68
N SER A 59 0.31 -17.26 -11.40
CA SER A 59 -0.49 -18.25 -10.68
C SER A 59 -1.86 -17.72 -10.24
N ASN A 60 -2.12 -16.43 -10.41
CA ASN A 60 -3.37 -15.75 -10.06
C ASN A 60 -3.94 -14.98 -11.27
N PRO A 61 -4.22 -15.64 -12.40
CA PRO A 61 -4.63 -14.98 -13.62
C PRO A 61 -5.95 -14.23 -13.44
N LYS A 62 -6.12 -13.12 -14.16
CA LYS A 62 -7.32 -12.28 -14.14
C LYS A 62 -7.64 -11.65 -12.77
N LYS A 63 -6.67 -11.61 -11.86
CA LYS A 63 -6.81 -10.92 -10.59
C LYS A 63 -6.09 -9.57 -10.67
N SER A 64 -6.77 -8.51 -10.27
CA SER A 64 -6.18 -7.18 -10.19
C SER A 64 -5.27 -7.05 -8.98
N GLY A 65 -4.12 -6.43 -9.15
CA GLY A 65 -3.16 -6.21 -8.07
C GLY A 65 -2.32 -4.95 -8.19
N ILE A 66 -1.72 -4.56 -7.08
CA ILE A 66 -0.83 -3.41 -6.98
C ILE A 66 0.53 -3.89 -6.47
N VAL A 67 1.61 -3.45 -7.11
CA VAL A 67 2.97 -3.71 -6.65
C VAL A 67 3.63 -2.38 -6.30
N TYR A 68 3.98 -2.19 -5.04
CA TYR A 68 4.63 -0.98 -4.55
C TYR A 68 6.15 -1.10 -4.57
N CYS A 69 6.80 -0.10 -5.15
CA CYS A 69 8.26 0.07 -5.16
C CYS A 69 8.62 1.44 -4.58
N MET A 70 9.80 1.53 -3.96
CA MET A 70 10.27 2.79 -3.38
C MET A 70 10.75 3.78 -4.44
N ARG A 71 11.39 3.31 -5.52
CA ARG A 71 12.05 4.12 -6.53
C ARG A 71 11.32 4.09 -7.87
N ARG A 72 11.29 5.23 -8.57
CA ARG A 72 10.69 5.35 -9.92
C ARG A 72 11.36 4.42 -10.94
N THR A 73 12.69 4.32 -10.91
CA THR A 73 13.44 3.41 -11.78
C THR A 73 13.05 1.96 -11.59
N GLN A 74 12.80 1.56 -10.35
CA GLN A 74 12.38 0.21 -10.01
C GLN A 74 10.94 -0.07 -10.46
N VAL A 75 10.04 0.93 -10.38
CA VAL A 75 8.70 0.84 -10.96
C VAL A 75 8.79 0.53 -12.46
N MET A 76 9.61 1.28 -13.20
CA MET A 76 9.78 1.06 -14.64
C MET A 76 10.35 -0.32 -14.95
N ASN A 77 11.48 -0.68 -14.30
CA ASN A 77 12.14 -1.97 -14.54
C ASN A 77 11.22 -3.16 -14.24
N LEU A 78 10.54 -3.13 -13.09
CA LEU A 78 9.62 -4.23 -12.73
C LEU A 78 8.41 -4.28 -13.67
N THR A 79 7.91 -3.13 -14.13
CA THR A 79 6.84 -3.10 -15.13
C THR A 79 7.28 -3.78 -16.42
N GLU A 80 8.47 -3.49 -16.92
CA GLU A 80 9.04 -4.12 -18.11
C GLU A 80 9.22 -5.63 -17.93
N VAL A 81 9.69 -6.08 -16.77
CA VAL A 81 9.82 -7.50 -16.44
C VAL A 81 8.44 -8.19 -16.47
N LEU A 82 7.43 -7.58 -15.87
CA LEU A 82 6.06 -8.13 -15.87
C LEU A 82 5.49 -8.21 -17.28
N GLN A 83 5.64 -7.14 -18.07
CA GLN A 83 5.18 -7.11 -19.48
C GLN A 83 5.89 -8.14 -20.34
N ALA A 84 7.21 -8.32 -20.17
CA ALA A 84 7.99 -9.35 -20.88
C ALA A 84 7.51 -10.78 -20.57
N ASN A 85 6.86 -10.99 -19.43
CA ASN A 85 6.24 -12.24 -19.03
C ASN A 85 4.74 -12.32 -19.39
N GLY A 86 4.23 -11.41 -20.24
CA GLY A 86 2.86 -11.43 -20.75
C GLY A 86 1.81 -10.88 -19.76
N ILE A 87 2.24 -10.25 -18.65
CA ILE A 87 1.35 -9.65 -17.67
C ILE A 87 0.99 -8.23 -18.14
N LYS A 88 -0.30 -7.89 -18.13
CA LYS A 88 -0.78 -6.53 -18.45
C LYS A 88 -0.50 -5.58 -17.29
N ALA A 89 0.75 -5.15 -17.15
CA ALA A 89 1.20 -4.25 -16.11
C ALA A 89 1.42 -2.84 -16.64
N LEU A 90 1.10 -1.80 -15.84
CA LEU A 90 1.37 -0.41 -16.16
C LEU A 90 2.08 0.29 -14.99
N PRO A 91 2.98 1.24 -15.27
CA PRO A 91 3.68 1.99 -14.24
C PRO A 91 2.83 3.14 -13.70
N TYR A 92 3.07 3.52 -12.44
CA TYR A 92 2.48 4.73 -11.87
C TYR A 92 3.42 5.39 -10.86
N HIS A 93 3.91 6.58 -11.19
CA HIS A 93 4.73 7.40 -10.28
C HIS A 93 4.64 8.89 -10.64
N ALA A 94 5.01 9.75 -9.71
CA ALA A 94 4.92 11.21 -9.87
C ALA A 94 5.83 11.79 -10.99
N GLY A 95 6.72 10.99 -11.57
CA GLY A 95 7.58 11.39 -12.69
C GLY A 95 6.94 11.19 -14.07
N LEU A 96 5.84 10.46 -14.17
CA LEU A 96 5.04 10.38 -15.40
C LEU A 96 4.27 11.68 -15.59
N ASP A 97 3.92 12.03 -16.82
CA ASP A 97 3.05 13.17 -17.04
C ASP A 97 1.61 12.94 -16.52
N ALA A 98 0.83 14.00 -16.39
CA ALA A 98 -0.48 13.93 -15.79
C ALA A 98 -1.48 13.10 -16.63
N LYS A 99 -1.33 13.15 -17.95
CA LYS A 99 -2.18 12.41 -18.89
C LYS A 99 -1.89 10.91 -18.81
N GLU A 100 -0.61 10.54 -18.87
CA GLU A 100 -0.19 9.14 -18.75
C GLU A 100 -0.61 8.53 -17.40
N ARG A 101 -0.48 9.28 -16.30
CA ARG A 101 -0.98 8.81 -14.99
C ARG A 101 -2.48 8.55 -14.99
N ALA A 102 -3.26 9.47 -15.59
CA ALA A 102 -4.71 9.28 -15.67
C ALA A 102 -5.07 8.08 -16.54
N GLU A 103 -4.44 7.93 -17.71
CA GLU A 103 -4.68 6.82 -18.63
C GLU A 103 -4.32 5.47 -18.01
N ASN A 104 -3.19 5.38 -17.27
CA ASN A 104 -2.78 4.16 -16.58
C ASN A 104 -3.70 3.82 -15.42
N GLN A 105 -4.18 4.82 -14.68
CA GLN A 105 -5.15 4.64 -13.61
C GLN A 105 -6.50 4.15 -14.16
N ASP A 106 -7.01 4.77 -15.21
CA ASP A 106 -8.27 4.39 -15.85
C ASP A 106 -8.18 2.98 -16.44
N ALA A 107 -7.04 2.65 -17.07
CA ALA A 107 -6.80 1.31 -17.59
C ALA A 107 -6.84 0.23 -16.48
N PHE A 108 -6.36 0.54 -15.29
CA PHE A 108 -6.43 -0.38 -14.16
C PHE A 108 -7.86 -0.49 -13.59
N ILE A 109 -8.58 0.61 -13.46
CA ILE A 109 -9.98 0.63 -12.98
C ILE A 109 -10.88 -0.14 -13.94
N GLU A 110 -10.69 0.05 -15.24
CA GLU A 110 -11.47 -0.56 -16.32
C GLU A 110 -10.99 -1.99 -16.69
N GLU A 111 -10.08 -2.58 -15.93
CA GLU A 111 -9.54 -3.95 -16.14
C GLU A 111 -8.79 -4.16 -17.47
N ARG A 112 -8.40 -3.07 -18.14
CA ARG A 112 -7.52 -3.13 -19.30
C ARG A 112 -6.07 -3.45 -18.90
N ALA A 113 -5.68 -3.10 -17.67
CA ALA A 113 -4.46 -3.54 -17.01
C ALA A 113 -4.82 -4.39 -15.78
N GLU A 114 -4.07 -5.45 -15.56
CA GLU A 114 -4.24 -6.37 -14.41
C GLU A 114 -3.43 -5.90 -13.21
N VAL A 115 -2.29 -5.24 -13.45
CA VAL A 115 -1.33 -4.84 -12.42
C VAL A 115 -0.93 -3.39 -12.59
N ILE A 116 -0.90 -2.67 -11.48
CA ILE A 116 -0.19 -1.39 -11.39
C ILE A 116 1.09 -1.59 -10.59
N VAL A 117 2.22 -1.24 -11.18
CA VAL A 117 3.49 -1.12 -10.46
C VAL A 117 3.69 0.35 -10.11
N ALA A 118 3.79 0.69 -8.83
CA ALA A 118 3.70 2.07 -8.41
C ALA A 118 4.65 2.45 -7.27
N THR A 119 4.92 3.75 -7.17
CA THR A 119 5.35 4.33 -5.90
C THR A 119 4.12 4.68 -5.04
N ILE A 120 4.34 5.15 -3.80
CA ILE A 120 3.28 5.65 -2.91
C ILE A 120 2.40 6.75 -3.54
N ALA A 121 2.79 7.29 -4.69
CA ALA A 121 1.97 8.24 -5.44
C ALA A 121 0.66 7.63 -5.96
N PHE A 122 0.60 6.30 -6.12
CA PHE A 122 -0.62 5.59 -6.46
C PHE A 122 -1.39 5.25 -5.20
N GLY A 123 -2.33 6.09 -4.84
CA GLY A 123 -2.98 5.87 -3.57
C GLY A 123 -4.21 6.72 -3.34
N MET A 124 -4.08 8.03 -3.24
CA MET A 124 -5.22 8.90 -2.98
C MET A 124 -6.20 8.86 -4.16
N GLY A 125 -7.49 8.60 -3.85
CA GLY A 125 -8.55 8.60 -4.86
C GLY A 125 -8.71 7.31 -5.68
N ILE A 126 -7.92 6.26 -5.42
CA ILE A 126 -8.11 4.97 -6.08
C ILE A 126 -9.21 4.19 -5.36
N ASP A 127 -10.32 4.01 -6.05
CA ASP A 127 -11.46 3.22 -5.57
C ASP A 127 -11.75 2.05 -6.53
N LYS A 128 -10.89 1.02 -6.45
CA LYS A 128 -11.10 -0.27 -7.10
C LYS A 128 -11.35 -1.30 -5.99
N PRO A 129 -12.59 -1.79 -5.84
CA PRO A 129 -12.96 -2.63 -4.70
C PRO A 129 -12.37 -4.04 -4.75
N ASP A 130 -12.11 -4.55 -5.92
CA ASP A 130 -11.75 -5.95 -6.23
C ASP A 130 -10.23 -6.16 -6.43
N VAL A 131 -9.38 -5.34 -5.84
CA VAL A 131 -7.93 -5.60 -5.78
C VAL A 131 -7.69 -6.86 -4.96
N ARG A 132 -7.10 -7.89 -5.58
CA ARG A 132 -6.91 -9.21 -4.95
C ARG A 132 -5.56 -9.38 -4.29
N TYR A 133 -4.57 -8.58 -4.65
CA TYR A 133 -3.28 -8.58 -3.96
C TYR A 133 -2.62 -7.21 -3.96
N VAL A 134 -1.89 -6.96 -2.88
CA VAL A 134 -0.98 -5.83 -2.75
C VAL A 134 0.39 -6.39 -2.39
N ILE A 135 1.38 -6.10 -3.22
CA ILE A 135 2.76 -6.58 -3.04
C ILE A 135 3.64 -5.38 -2.77
N HIS A 136 4.39 -5.42 -1.68
CA HIS A 136 5.45 -4.47 -1.38
C HIS A 136 6.79 -5.07 -1.77
N PHE A 137 7.34 -4.65 -2.91
CA PHE A 137 8.69 -5.04 -3.33
C PHE A 137 9.77 -4.39 -2.45
N ASP A 138 9.45 -3.23 -1.90
CA ASP A 138 10.21 -2.55 -0.85
C ASP A 138 9.31 -2.27 0.34
N MET A 139 9.82 -2.43 1.56
CA MET A 139 9.07 -2.11 2.76
C MET A 139 8.70 -0.62 2.82
N PRO A 140 7.46 -0.29 3.15
CA PRO A 140 7.04 1.10 3.33
C PRO A 140 7.73 1.74 4.53
N LYS A 141 7.79 3.07 4.53
CA LYS A 141 8.51 3.86 5.55
C LYS A 141 7.82 3.87 6.92
N SER A 142 6.58 3.45 7.01
CA SER A 142 5.81 3.43 8.25
C SER A 142 4.74 2.35 8.23
N LEU A 143 4.35 1.87 9.40
CA LEU A 143 3.25 0.93 9.56
C LEU A 143 1.92 1.52 9.07
N GLU A 144 1.69 2.80 9.30
CA GLU A 144 0.50 3.50 8.79
C GLU A 144 0.43 3.47 7.26
N GLY A 145 1.57 3.74 6.58
CA GLY A 145 1.68 3.64 5.13
C GLY A 145 1.40 2.22 4.65
N TYR A 146 2.02 1.22 5.30
CA TYR A 146 1.78 -0.19 5.00
C TYR A 146 0.29 -0.55 5.13
N TYR A 147 -0.33 -0.12 6.23
CA TYR A 147 -1.74 -0.39 6.48
C TYR A 147 -2.66 0.30 5.46
N GLN A 148 -2.39 1.56 5.10
CA GLN A 148 -3.15 2.27 4.07
C GLN A 148 -3.01 1.63 2.69
N GLU A 149 -1.83 1.15 2.34
CA GLU A 149 -1.53 0.53 1.05
C GLU A 149 -2.14 -0.88 0.97
N THR A 150 -1.96 -1.72 2.00
CA THR A 150 -2.59 -3.04 2.07
C THR A 150 -4.12 -2.96 2.17
N GLY A 151 -4.65 -1.91 2.80
CA GLY A 151 -6.08 -1.63 2.90
C GLY A 151 -6.80 -1.42 1.56
N ARG A 152 -6.07 -1.36 0.44
CA ARG A 152 -6.64 -1.34 -0.92
C ARG A 152 -7.12 -2.70 -1.37
N ALA A 153 -6.55 -3.78 -0.82
CA ALA A 153 -6.98 -5.14 -1.15
C ALA A 153 -8.35 -5.46 -0.53
N GLY A 154 -9.18 -6.17 -1.28
CA GLY A 154 -10.43 -6.75 -0.82
C GLY A 154 -11.42 -5.77 -0.18
N ARG A 155 -11.57 -4.57 -0.74
CA ARG A 155 -12.54 -3.58 -0.22
C ARG A 155 -14.00 -4.03 -0.37
N ASP A 156 -14.26 -4.89 -1.33
CA ASP A 156 -15.54 -5.55 -1.54
C ASP A 156 -15.86 -6.68 -0.54
N GLY A 157 -14.97 -6.91 0.44
CA GLY A 157 -15.08 -8.01 1.39
C GLY A 157 -14.51 -9.34 0.87
N GLY A 158 -14.12 -9.42 -0.39
CA GLY A 158 -13.46 -10.58 -0.97
C GLY A 158 -12.04 -10.80 -0.42
N GLU A 159 -11.52 -12.00 -0.56
CA GLU A 159 -10.17 -12.34 -0.12
C GLU A 159 -9.11 -11.48 -0.81
N GLY A 160 -8.14 -11.03 -0.04
CA GLY A 160 -6.97 -10.30 -0.52
C GLY A 160 -5.68 -10.84 0.10
N VAL A 161 -4.59 -10.81 -0.67
CA VAL A 161 -3.27 -11.22 -0.20
C VAL A 161 -2.33 -10.03 -0.20
N CYS A 162 -1.71 -9.78 0.93
CA CYS A 162 -0.73 -8.73 1.13
C CYS A 162 0.65 -9.36 1.31
N ILE A 163 1.56 -9.16 0.37
CA ILE A 163 2.91 -9.71 0.39
C ILE A 163 3.89 -8.57 0.60
N ALA A 164 4.84 -8.73 1.52
CA ALA A 164 5.92 -7.77 1.70
C ALA A 164 7.27 -8.46 1.64
N TYR A 165 8.19 -7.88 0.87
CA TYR A 165 9.58 -8.28 0.81
C TYR A 165 10.41 -7.33 1.66
N TYR A 166 11.21 -7.87 2.58
CA TYR A 166 12.07 -7.09 3.47
C TYR A 166 13.53 -7.51 3.33
N ASP A 167 14.43 -6.58 3.52
CA ASP A 167 15.86 -6.83 3.71
C ASP A 167 16.34 -6.29 5.07
N HIS A 168 17.55 -6.65 5.47
CA HIS A 168 18.13 -6.19 6.74
C HIS A 168 18.35 -4.67 6.76
N ASP A 169 18.64 -4.08 5.61
CA ASP A 169 18.84 -2.63 5.48
C ASP A 169 17.54 -1.86 5.71
N ASP A 170 16.38 -2.49 5.47
CA ASP A 170 15.08 -1.88 5.74
C ASP A 170 14.84 -1.70 7.24
N LEU A 171 15.28 -2.65 8.07
CA LEU A 171 15.21 -2.55 9.53
C LEU A 171 16.09 -1.40 10.05
N GLU A 172 17.31 -1.26 9.54
CA GLU A 172 18.20 -0.14 9.90
C GLU A 172 17.62 1.22 9.46
N LYS A 173 16.99 1.27 8.29
CA LYS A 173 16.31 2.49 7.82
C LYS A 173 15.14 2.84 8.73
N LEU A 174 14.31 1.87 9.11
CA LEU A 174 13.20 2.05 10.04
C LEU A 174 13.71 2.53 11.42
N GLU A 175 14.79 1.97 11.94
CA GLU A 175 15.42 2.42 13.18
C GLU A 175 15.94 3.86 13.09
N ARG A 176 16.55 4.26 11.98
CA ARG A 176 16.99 5.66 11.76
C ARG A 176 15.81 6.63 11.73
N PHE A 177 14.69 6.22 11.13
CA PHE A 177 13.47 7.03 11.11
C PHE A 177 12.78 7.14 12.48
N THR A 178 12.95 6.14 13.36
CA THR A 178 12.39 6.15 14.71
C THR A 178 13.26 6.89 15.71
N LYS A 179 14.58 6.99 15.50
CA LYS A 179 15.51 7.72 16.40
C LYS A 179 15.23 9.21 16.57
N GLY A 180 14.43 9.83 15.70
CA GLY A 180 13.99 11.23 15.79
C GLY A 180 12.55 11.40 16.31
N LYS A 181 11.86 10.32 16.66
CA LYS A 181 10.46 10.34 17.12
C LYS A 181 10.34 10.22 18.63
N SER A 182 9.16 10.57 19.16
CA SER A 182 8.88 10.48 20.59
C SER A 182 9.01 9.05 21.14
N VAL A 183 9.23 8.91 22.46
CA VAL A 183 9.38 7.60 23.12
C VAL A 183 8.20 6.67 22.82
N ALA A 184 6.97 7.21 22.73
CA ALA A 184 5.78 6.44 22.40
C ALA A 184 5.81 5.85 20.98
N ASP A 185 6.33 6.58 19.99
CA ASP A 185 6.47 6.09 18.61
C ASP A 185 7.57 5.03 18.49
N GLN A 186 8.58 5.08 19.39
CA GLN A 186 9.64 4.08 19.45
C GLN A 186 9.17 2.76 20.08
N GLU A 187 8.26 2.81 21.06
CA GLU A 187 7.67 1.62 21.68
C GLU A 187 6.77 0.86 20.70
N ILE A 188 5.99 1.58 19.90
CA ILE A 188 5.16 0.97 18.85
C ILE A 188 6.05 0.25 17.80
N ALA A 189 7.18 0.84 17.42
CA ALA A 189 8.10 0.23 16.45
C ALA A 189 8.88 -0.97 16.99
N ARG A 190 8.96 -1.15 18.32
CA ARG A 190 9.60 -2.32 18.96
C ARG A 190 8.65 -3.48 19.23
N ALA A 191 7.35 -3.21 19.20
CA ALA A 191 6.29 -4.21 19.42
C ALA A 191 5.86 -4.96 18.14
N LEU A 192 6.49 -4.62 17.02
CA LEU A 192 6.33 -5.21 15.69
C LEU A 192 7.53 -6.06 15.31
#